data_60954c6f64d778d27e96cfc32150fbf5
#
_entry.id   60954c6f64d778d27e96cfc32150fbf5
#
_cell.length_a   1.000
_cell.length_b   1.000
_cell.length_c   1.000
_cell.angle_alpha   90.00
_cell.angle_beta   90.00
_cell.angle_gamma   90.00
#
_symmetry.space_group_name_H-M   'P 1'
#
loop_
_entity.id
_entity.type
_entity.pdbx_description
1 polymer ?
#
loop_
_entity_poly.entity_id
_entity_poly.type
_entity_poly.pdbx_seq_one_letter_code
_entity_poly.pdbx_strand_id
1 'polypeptide(L)'
;MISEIYSQFLNYPVISTDTRKIIPYSIFFCLKGEQFDGNLFVNQALELGAKFVVTENSSFTDHPQCFVVKNVLETLQILATNHRLELKIPVIGITGTNGKTTTKELITKVLSQKYNVQSTVGNLNNHIGVPLTILSITKEHEIAVVEMGANHVNEISELCTFAYPTHGVVTNIGNAHLEGFKSYENIVETKMGLYDAVIHDSGVLFVNGKDLLLVKEAKTRIETSFKKTGHNNTQIQFYGVDQDPFINGSVTAIDPYLTIQIFDQQIKTQITGAYNLDNILCAASIGRFFGVSDAQIIEAIQSYAPNNQRSQVKMLGNNTIIADYYNANPTSMKAAIENFMMINASEKVAVLGDMFELGDFSSDEHEKIVNLCNEFHLETYFIGTHFSHLKNDTTHFFESVDKFKSVFENMHWNKKTILVKGSRGVHLEKLFE
;
A
#
# COMPACT_ATOMS: atom_id res chain seq x y z
N MET A 1 24.44 -23.41 -7.62
CA MET A 1 23.29 -23.37 -6.67
C MET A 1 22.20 -22.40 -7.12
N ILE A 2 22.37 -21.06 -7.20
CA ILE A 2 21.29 -20.14 -7.64
C ILE A 2 20.71 -20.51 -9.01
N SER A 3 21.55 -20.75 -10.01
CA SER A 3 21.09 -21.17 -11.36
C SER A 3 20.32 -22.50 -11.34
N GLU A 4 20.66 -23.38 -10.42
CA GLU A 4 19.98 -24.65 -10.24
C GLU A 4 18.61 -24.46 -9.58
N ILE A 5 18.54 -23.64 -8.50
CA ILE A 5 17.26 -23.25 -7.88
C ILE A 5 16.37 -22.56 -8.92
N TYR A 6 16.92 -21.67 -9.73
CA TYR A 6 16.17 -20.99 -10.79
C TYR A 6 15.65 -21.96 -11.86
N SER A 7 16.46 -22.94 -12.26
CA SER A 7 16.00 -24.00 -13.18
C SER A 7 14.84 -24.81 -12.60
N GLN A 8 14.88 -25.13 -11.29
CA GLN A 8 13.76 -25.80 -10.62
C GLN A 8 12.54 -24.88 -10.49
N PHE A 9 12.75 -23.59 -10.20
CA PHE A 9 11.67 -22.62 -10.15
C PHE A 9 10.92 -22.50 -11.50
N LEU A 10 11.60 -22.54 -12.62
CA LEU A 10 10.95 -22.51 -13.95
C LEU A 10 10.03 -23.73 -14.17
N ASN A 11 10.33 -24.88 -13.54
CA ASN A 11 9.51 -26.08 -13.63
C ASN A 11 8.41 -26.12 -12.55
N TYR A 12 8.65 -25.48 -11.41
CA TYR A 12 7.77 -25.43 -10.24
C TYR A 12 7.62 -23.98 -9.75
N PRO A 13 6.88 -23.13 -10.48
CA PRO A 13 6.90 -21.66 -10.28
C PRO A 13 6.03 -21.19 -9.10
N VAL A 14 5.94 -22.00 -8.05
CA VAL A 14 5.20 -21.65 -6.84
C VAL A 14 6.17 -21.59 -5.67
N ILE A 15 6.25 -20.43 -5.04
CA ILE A 15 7.04 -20.23 -3.82
C ILE A 15 6.12 -20.28 -2.60
N SER A 16 6.55 -20.98 -1.55
CA SER A 16 5.90 -20.99 -0.25
C SER A 16 6.89 -20.61 0.85
N THR A 17 6.42 -19.84 1.83
CA THR A 17 7.20 -19.41 3.00
C THR A 17 6.49 -19.71 4.32
N ASP A 18 5.28 -20.32 4.27
CA ASP A 18 4.45 -20.65 5.43
C ASP A 18 3.97 -22.10 5.30
N THR A 19 4.38 -22.96 6.23
CA THR A 19 4.01 -24.40 6.23
C THR A 19 2.50 -24.64 6.37
N ARG A 20 1.75 -23.69 6.92
CA ARG A 20 0.27 -23.76 7.02
C ARG A 20 -0.44 -23.58 5.67
N LYS A 21 0.29 -23.12 4.64
CA LYS A 21 -0.23 -22.79 3.31
C LYS A 21 0.60 -23.41 2.19
N ILE A 22 1.24 -24.54 2.43
CA ILE A 22 2.04 -25.22 1.39
C ILE A 22 1.10 -25.66 0.25
N ILE A 23 1.50 -25.29 -0.95
CA ILE A 23 0.90 -25.80 -2.17
C ILE A 23 1.75 -26.97 -2.65
N PRO A 24 1.18 -28.15 -2.97
CA PRO A 24 1.94 -29.26 -3.52
C PRO A 24 2.79 -28.85 -4.73
N TYR A 25 3.99 -29.38 -4.82
CA TYR A 25 5.00 -29.03 -5.85
C TYR A 25 5.58 -27.61 -5.75
N SER A 26 5.35 -26.87 -4.66
CA SER A 26 6.03 -25.60 -4.42
C SER A 26 7.50 -25.76 -4.02
N ILE A 27 8.26 -24.67 -4.12
CA ILE A 27 9.58 -24.53 -3.48
C ILE A 27 9.39 -23.78 -2.17
N PHE A 28 9.71 -24.43 -1.05
CA PHE A 28 9.58 -23.82 0.26
C PHE A 28 10.87 -23.12 0.68
N PHE A 29 10.78 -21.84 1.04
CA PHE A 29 11.90 -21.05 1.56
C PHE A 29 11.81 -20.94 3.08
N CYS A 30 12.80 -21.50 3.79
CA CYS A 30 12.88 -21.52 5.25
C CYS A 30 13.32 -20.18 5.83
N LEU A 31 12.48 -19.15 5.69
CA LEU A 31 12.78 -17.81 6.19
C LEU A 31 12.84 -17.81 7.73
N LYS A 32 13.67 -16.90 8.27
CA LYS A 32 13.74 -16.59 9.70
C LYS A 32 13.08 -15.26 10.00
N GLY A 33 12.36 -15.18 11.10
CA GLY A 33 11.84 -13.97 11.69
C GLY A 33 12.24 -13.87 13.16
N GLU A 34 11.89 -12.78 13.82
CA GLU A 34 12.24 -12.56 15.23
C GLU A 34 11.70 -13.65 16.18
N GLN A 35 10.52 -14.20 15.85
CA GLN A 35 9.80 -15.16 16.72
C GLN A 35 9.70 -16.57 16.11
N PHE A 36 10.27 -16.82 14.93
CA PHE A 36 10.20 -18.13 14.28
C PHE A 36 11.45 -18.40 13.43
N ASP A 37 11.77 -19.70 13.28
CA ASP A 37 12.81 -20.17 12.37
C ASP A 37 12.22 -21.22 11.41
N GLY A 38 12.11 -20.85 10.12
CA GLY A 38 11.60 -21.72 9.05
C GLY A 38 12.44 -22.99 8.86
N ASN A 39 13.73 -22.96 9.23
CA ASN A 39 14.63 -24.13 9.10
C ASN A 39 14.24 -25.31 9.98
N LEU A 40 13.44 -25.10 11.01
CA LEU A 40 12.90 -26.16 11.85
C LEU A 40 11.79 -26.99 11.16
N PHE A 41 11.26 -26.49 10.04
CA PHE A 41 10.10 -27.07 9.36
C PHE A 41 10.43 -27.75 8.02
N VAL A 42 11.70 -28.05 7.74
CA VAL A 42 12.14 -28.69 6.47
C VAL A 42 11.39 -29.99 6.22
N ASN A 43 11.42 -30.93 7.17
CA ASN A 43 10.73 -32.24 7.04
C ASN A 43 9.22 -32.04 6.85
N GLN A 44 8.61 -31.20 7.67
CA GLN A 44 7.17 -30.91 7.57
C GLN A 44 6.81 -30.32 6.19
N ALA A 45 7.64 -29.43 5.63
CA ALA A 45 7.38 -28.87 4.32
C ALA A 45 7.40 -29.94 3.22
N LEU A 46 8.36 -30.89 3.29
CA LEU A 46 8.44 -32.02 2.37
C LEU A 46 7.23 -32.95 2.52
N GLU A 47 6.84 -33.31 3.76
CA GLU A 47 5.68 -34.13 4.05
C GLU A 47 4.37 -33.51 3.55
N LEU A 48 4.25 -32.18 3.60
CA LEU A 48 3.10 -31.42 3.07
C LEU A 48 3.13 -31.25 1.54
N GLY A 49 4.14 -31.78 0.87
CA GLY A 49 4.22 -31.85 -0.59
C GLY A 49 5.04 -30.75 -1.27
N ALA A 50 5.87 -29.99 -0.52
CA ALA A 50 6.87 -29.15 -1.15
C ALA A 50 7.78 -30.01 -2.05
N LYS A 51 8.02 -29.57 -3.28
CA LYS A 51 8.90 -30.28 -4.22
C LYS A 51 10.37 -30.10 -3.87
N PHE A 52 10.73 -28.90 -3.46
CA PHE A 52 12.05 -28.54 -3.00
C PHE A 52 11.98 -27.63 -1.77
N VAL A 53 13.05 -27.64 -0.98
CA VAL A 53 13.22 -26.78 0.19
C VAL A 53 14.53 -26.03 0.10
N VAL A 54 14.52 -24.72 0.31
CA VAL A 54 15.70 -23.86 0.45
C VAL A 54 15.90 -23.58 1.94
N THR A 55 17.03 -23.99 2.51
CA THR A 55 17.28 -23.96 3.95
C THR A 55 18.74 -23.57 4.27
N GLU A 56 18.96 -23.05 5.48
CA GLU A 56 20.30 -22.82 6.05
C GLU A 56 20.79 -24.01 6.90
N ASN A 57 19.95 -25.03 7.10
CA ASN A 57 20.28 -26.19 7.92
C ASN A 57 21.19 -27.16 7.17
N SER A 58 22.45 -27.20 7.56
CA SER A 58 23.49 -28.06 6.95
C SER A 58 23.23 -29.57 7.09
N SER A 59 22.36 -30.00 7.99
CA SER A 59 21.98 -31.41 8.13
C SER A 59 21.26 -31.98 6.88
N PHE A 60 20.80 -31.11 5.98
CA PHE A 60 20.13 -31.48 4.74
C PHE A 60 21.02 -31.38 3.51
N THR A 61 22.35 -31.24 3.65
CA THR A 61 23.28 -31.04 2.52
C THR A 61 23.17 -32.15 1.47
N ASP A 62 23.00 -33.40 1.89
CA ASP A 62 22.91 -34.56 0.98
C ASP A 62 21.46 -34.93 0.61
N HIS A 63 20.46 -34.14 1.06
CA HIS A 63 19.07 -34.44 0.77
C HIS A 63 18.69 -33.98 -0.65
N PRO A 64 18.18 -34.86 -1.54
CA PRO A 64 18.01 -34.56 -2.97
C PRO A 64 16.96 -33.51 -3.29
N GLN A 65 16.10 -33.16 -2.33
CA GLN A 65 15.06 -32.14 -2.46
C GLN A 65 15.42 -30.85 -1.71
N CYS A 66 16.62 -30.74 -1.12
CA CYS A 66 17.03 -29.58 -0.33
C CYS A 66 18.19 -28.84 -0.97
N PHE A 67 18.06 -27.52 -1.03
CA PHE A 67 19.14 -26.61 -1.38
C PHE A 67 19.62 -25.93 -0.09
N VAL A 68 20.80 -26.32 0.37
CA VAL A 68 21.40 -25.70 1.56
C VAL A 68 22.18 -24.46 1.15
N VAL A 69 21.78 -23.31 1.66
CA VAL A 69 22.32 -21.99 1.31
C VAL A 69 22.84 -21.27 2.55
N LYS A 70 23.67 -20.23 2.37
CA LYS A 70 24.19 -19.44 3.47
C LYS A 70 23.14 -18.50 4.08
N ASN A 71 22.23 -17.97 3.25
CA ASN A 71 21.18 -17.05 3.64
C ASN A 71 19.95 -17.27 2.74
N VAL A 72 18.86 -17.73 3.33
CA VAL A 72 17.63 -18.05 2.60
C VAL A 72 16.96 -16.79 2.06
N LEU A 73 16.95 -15.70 2.82
CA LEU A 73 16.35 -14.43 2.38
C LEU A 73 17.11 -13.83 1.19
N GLU A 74 18.42 -13.75 1.28
CA GLU A 74 19.27 -13.28 0.17
C GLU A 74 19.09 -14.15 -1.07
N THR A 75 18.98 -15.48 -0.89
CA THR A 75 18.71 -16.41 -1.99
C THR A 75 17.38 -16.13 -2.67
N LEU A 76 16.32 -15.85 -1.90
CA LEU A 76 15.00 -15.47 -2.43
C LEU A 76 15.08 -14.16 -3.23
N GLN A 77 15.79 -13.16 -2.73
CA GLN A 77 15.98 -11.86 -3.37
C GLN A 77 16.76 -11.97 -4.67
N ILE A 78 17.86 -12.71 -4.68
CA ILE A 78 18.66 -12.98 -5.90
C ILE A 78 17.83 -13.76 -6.93
N LEU A 79 17.06 -14.76 -6.48
CA LEU A 79 16.16 -15.51 -7.35
C LEU A 79 15.14 -14.61 -8.03
N ALA A 80 14.51 -13.70 -7.25
CA ALA A 80 13.57 -12.73 -7.77
C ALA A 80 14.20 -11.75 -8.76
N THR A 81 15.40 -11.25 -8.44
CA THR A 81 16.16 -10.38 -9.34
C THR A 81 16.49 -11.08 -10.67
N ASN A 82 16.99 -12.32 -10.63
CA ASN A 82 17.24 -13.09 -11.84
C ASN A 82 15.97 -13.30 -12.66
N HIS A 83 14.86 -13.65 -12.01
CA HIS A 83 13.58 -13.81 -12.68
C HIS A 83 13.11 -12.50 -13.31
N ARG A 84 13.24 -11.36 -12.59
CA ARG A 84 12.88 -10.04 -13.11
C ARG A 84 13.66 -9.64 -14.35
N LEU A 85 14.95 -9.95 -14.41
CA LEU A 85 15.81 -9.62 -15.55
C LEU A 85 15.44 -10.42 -16.83
N GLU A 86 14.89 -11.62 -16.67
CA GLU A 86 14.36 -12.42 -17.78
C GLU A 86 12.99 -11.91 -18.29
N LEU A 87 12.23 -11.23 -17.43
CA LEU A 87 10.92 -10.65 -17.77
C LEU A 87 11.11 -9.33 -18.52
N LYS A 88 10.59 -9.24 -19.73
CA LYS A 88 10.67 -8.02 -20.57
C LYS A 88 9.39 -7.17 -20.51
N ILE A 89 8.59 -7.34 -19.48
CA ILE A 89 7.35 -6.59 -19.29
C ILE A 89 7.59 -5.28 -18.52
N PRO A 90 6.74 -4.27 -18.72
CA PRO A 90 6.71 -3.09 -17.85
C PRO A 90 6.43 -3.47 -16.40
N VAL A 91 7.17 -2.88 -15.47
CA VAL A 91 6.94 -2.97 -14.03
C VAL A 91 6.70 -1.57 -13.49
N ILE A 92 5.51 -1.35 -12.93
CA ILE A 92 5.10 -0.08 -12.33
C ILE A 92 5.35 -0.19 -10.83
N GLY A 93 6.39 0.48 -10.34
CA GLY A 93 6.67 0.62 -8.92
C GLY A 93 5.80 1.70 -8.29
N ILE A 94 5.23 1.41 -7.12
CA ILE A 94 4.39 2.35 -6.37
C ILE A 94 4.89 2.46 -4.95
N THR A 95 5.21 3.68 -4.52
CA THR A 95 5.44 4.00 -3.11
C THR A 95 4.69 5.26 -2.70
N GLY A 96 4.86 5.71 -1.47
CA GLY A 96 4.26 6.92 -0.91
C GLY A 96 3.90 6.72 0.56
N THR A 97 3.46 7.77 1.21
CA THR A 97 3.01 7.69 2.60
C THR A 97 1.63 7.04 2.67
N ASN A 98 0.65 7.59 1.98
CA ASN A 98 -0.73 7.13 1.96
C ASN A 98 -1.18 6.78 0.54
N GLY A 99 -2.25 5.98 0.41
CA GLY A 99 -2.88 5.70 -0.87
C GLY A 99 -2.20 4.62 -1.73
N LYS A 100 -1.04 4.07 -1.37
CA LYS A 100 -0.31 3.04 -2.14
C LYS A 100 -1.20 1.89 -2.61
N THR A 101 -1.83 1.20 -1.67
CA THR A 101 -2.65 0.02 -1.97
C THR A 101 -3.88 0.37 -2.80
N THR A 102 -4.57 1.47 -2.48
CA THR A 102 -5.72 1.94 -3.27
C THR A 102 -5.30 2.29 -4.70
N THR A 103 -4.17 3.00 -4.87
CA THR A 103 -3.62 3.34 -6.19
C THR A 103 -3.22 2.08 -6.95
N LYS A 104 -2.53 1.12 -6.31
CA LYS A 104 -2.18 -0.18 -6.90
C LYS A 104 -3.44 -0.92 -7.39
N GLU A 105 -4.47 -1.02 -6.58
CA GLU A 105 -5.71 -1.72 -6.93
C GLU A 105 -6.46 -1.03 -8.07
N LEU A 106 -6.53 0.30 -8.05
CA LEU A 106 -7.12 1.09 -9.15
C LEU A 106 -6.34 0.92 -10.45
N ILE A 107 -5.00 1.03 -10.42
CA ILE A 107 -4.14 0.81 -11.60
C ILE A 107 -4.33 -0.61 -12.13
N THR A 108 -4.32 -1.62 -11.25
CA THR A 108 -4.55 -3.01 -11.63
C THR A 108 -5.91 -3.17 -12.30
N LYS A 109 -6.97 -2.60 -11.70
CA LYS A 109 -8.34 -2.69 -12.25
C LYS A 109 -8.47 -2.01 -13.62
N VAL A 110 -7.84 -0.86 -13.80
CA VAL A 110 -7.83 -0.12 -15.07
C VAL A 110 -7.03 -0.87 -16.14
N LEU A 111 -5.82 -1.30 -15.84
CA LEU A 111 -4.98 -2.01 -16.81
C LEU A 111 -5.56 -3.38 -17.19
N SER A 112 -6.25 -4.05 -16.25
CA SER A 112 -6.90 -5.34 -16.50
C SER A 112 -8.07 -5.27 -17.49
N GLN A 113 -8.49 -4.07 -17.89
CA GLN A 113 -9.43 -3.91 -19.01
C GLN A 113 -8.82 -4.32 -20.36
N LYS A 114 -7.51 -4.38 -20.45
CA LYS A 114 -6.80 -4.62 -21.70
C LYS A 114 -5.67 -5.64 -21.60
N TYR A 115 -5.05 -5.81 -20.44
CA TYR A 115 -3.85 -6.58 -20.21
C TYR A 115 -4.05 -7.65 -19.15
N ASN A 116 -3.24 -8.71 -19.20
CA ASN A 116 -3.08 -9.64 -18.08
C ASN A 116 -2.07 -9.03 -17.08
N VAL A 117 -2.57 -8.59 -15.93
CA VAL A 117 -1.80 -7.80 -14.96
C VAL A 117 -1.49 -8.62 -13.71
N GLN A 118 -0.22 -8.71 -13.35
CA GLN A 118 0.21 -9.16 -12.02
C GLN A 118 0.35 -7.97 -11.07
N SER A 119 -0.11 -8.10 -9.84
CA SER A 119 0.07 -7.06 -8.83
C SER A 119 0.38 -7.61 -7.44
N THR A 120 0.99 -6.77 -6.61
CA THR A 120 1.26 -7.10 -5.20
C THR A 120 -0.03 -7.51 -4.50
N VAL A 121 -0.04 -8.71 -3.91
CA VAL A 121 -1.16 -9.25 -3.14
C VAL A 121 -1.09 -8.78 -1.70
N GLY A 122 -2.20 -8.28 -1.17
CA GLY A 122 -2.28 -7.82 0.22
C GLY A 122 -1.25 -6.73 0.53
N ASN A 123 -0.41 -6.99 1.55
CA ASN A 123 0.65 -6.11 2.02
C ASN A 123 2.07 -6.66 1.77
N LEU A 124 2.25 -7.49 0.74
CA LEU A 124 3.57 -8.05 0.35
C LEU A 124 4.46 -6.98 -0.32
N ASN A 125 4.75 -5.92 0.42
CA ASN A 125 5.41 -4.71 -0.07
C ASN A 125 6.76 -4.39 0.58
N ASN A 126 7.34 -5.35 1.32
CA ASN A 126 8.63 -5.24 1.97
C ASN A 126 9.71 -6.12 1.30
N HIS A 127 10.89 -6.24 1.92
CA HIS A 127 12.06 -7.00 1.45
C HIS A 127 11.83 -8.53 1.28
N ILE A 128 10.71 -9.07 1.73
CA ILE A 128 10.24 -10.45 1.45
C ILE A 128 9.12 -10.42 0.42
N GLY A 129 8.15 -9.52 0.59
CA GLY A 129 6.95 -9.45 -0.21
C GLY A 129 7.18 -9.02 -1.65
N VAL A 130 8.10 -8.07 -1.89
CA VAL A 130 8.45 -7.63 -3.25
C VAL A 130 9.11 -8.77 -4.05
N PRO A 131 10.13 -9.49 -3.54
CA PRO A 131 10.64 -10.70 -4.18
C PRO A 131 9.55 -11.73 -4.50
N LEU A 132 8.65 -12.03 -3.56
CA LEU A 132 7.53 -12.96 -3.80
C LEU A 132 6.58 -12.46 -4.89
N THR A 133 6.30 -11.17 -4.94
CA THR A 133 5.50 -10.55 -6.00
C THR A 133 6.18 -10.72 -7.37
N ILE A 134 7.48 -10.48 -7.47
CA ILE A 134 8.25 -10.66 -8.71
C ILE A 134 8.25 -12.12 -9.15
N LEU A 135 8.47 -13.07 -8.24
CA LEU A 135 8.46 -14.50 -8.52
C LEU A 135 7.06 -15.04 -8.89
N SER A 136 5.99 -14.31 -8.60
CA SER A 136 4.64 -14.67 -9.03
C SER A 136 4.30 -14.23 -10.47
N ILE A 137 5.17 -13.45 -11.12
CA ILE A 137 4.99 -13.03 -12.50
C ILE A 137 5.30 -14.22 -13.42
N THR A 138 4.40 -14.54 -14.31
CA THR A 138 4.54 -15.60 -15.31
C THR A 138 4.70 -15.01 -16.71
N LYS A 139 4.98 -15.85 -17.70
CA LYS A 139 5.07 -15.45 -19.12
C LYS A 139 3.75 -14.96 -19.71
N GLU A 140 2.64 -15.22 -19.04
CA GLU A 140 1.30 -14.79 -19.47
C GLU A 140 1.01 -13.35 -19.06
N HIS A 141 1.71 -12.82 -18.05
CA HIS A 141 1.51 -11.46 -17.61
C HIS A 141 2.20 -10.47 -18.55
N GLU A 142 1.51 -9.38 -18.86
CA GLU A 142 1.96 -8.35 -19.79
C GLU A 142 2.44 -7.08 -19.07
N ILE A 143 1.96 -6.83 -17.84
CA ILE A 143 2.33 -5.70 -16.99
C ILE A 143 2.35 -6.19 -15.53
N ALA A 144 3.26 -5.65 -14.73
CA ALA A 144 3.25 -5.85 -13.29
C ALA A 144 3.13 -4.53 -12.53
N VAL A 145 2.39 -4.55 -11.40
CA VAL A 145 2.20 -3.42 -10.49
C VAL A 145 2.72 -3.80 -9.11
N VAL A 146 3.84 -3.20 -8.70
CA VAL A 146 4.58 -3.59 -7.49
C VAL A 146 4.50 -2.49 -6.44
N GLU A 147 3.78 -2.75 -5.36
CA GLU A 147 3.72 -1.87 -4.20
C GLU A 147 4.99 -2.01 -3.35
N MET A 148 5.60 -0.89 -2.96
CA MET A 148 6.82 -0.80 -2.16
C MET A 148 6.55 0.04 -0.91
N GLY A 149 6.63 -0.60 0.25
CA GLY A 149 6.52 0.02 1.57
C GLY A 149 7.88 0.24 2.19
N ALA A 150 8.01 1.27 3.03
CA ALA A 150 9.21 1.52 3.82
C ALA A 150 8.86 2.09 5.18
N ASN A 151 9.57 1.63 6.20
CA ASN A 151 9.54 2.10 7.58
C ASN A 151 10.88 2.72 8.00
N HIS A 152 11.97 2.45 7.25
CA HIS A 152 13.32 2.94 7.52
C HIS A 152 13.95 3.55 6.27
N VAL A 153 15.06 4.26 6.49
CA VAL A 153 15.83 4.93 5.44
C VAL A 153 16.37 3.91 4.43
N ASN A 154 16.38 4.28 3.14
CA ASN A 154 16.88 3.51 2.00
C ASN A 154 16.09 2.24 1.59
N GLU A 155 15.07 1.80 2.32
CA GLU A 155 14.34 0.58 1.99
C GLU A 155 13.72 0.61 0.58
N ILE A 156 13.22 1.74 0.09
CA ILE A 156 12.67 1.82 -1.28
C ILE A 156 13.76 1.59 -2.34
N SER A 157 14.94 2.14 -2.15
CA SER A 157 16.08 1.92 -3.06
C SER A 157 16.46 0.43 -3.10
N GLU A 158 16.49 -0.23 -1.94
CA GLU A 158 16.73 -1.67 -1.84
C GLU A 158 15.65 -2.47 -2.59
N LEU A 159 14.36 -2.18 -2.36
CA LEU A 159 13.27 -2.87 -3.05
C LEU A 159 13.33 -2.68 -4.58
N CYS A 160 13.79 -1.54 -5.05
CA CYS A 160 13.98 -1.29 -6.47
C CYS A 160 15.07 -2.19 -7.08
N THR A 161 16.07 -2.65 -6.29
CA THR A 161 17.10 -3.59 -6.79
C THR A 161 16.53 -4.98 -7.08
N PHE A 162 15.39 -5.35 -6.52
CA PHE A 162 14.70 -6.60 -6.81
C PHE A 162 13.65 -6.44 -7.91
N ALA A 163 12.93 -5.32 -7.89
CA ALA A 163 11.79 -5.08 -8.77
C ALA A 163 12.18 -4.52 -10.14
N TYR A 164 13.31 -3.82 -10.27
CA TYR A 164 13.74 -3.11 -11.49
C TYR A 164 12.55 -2.41 -12.16
N PRO A 165 11.94 -1.39 -11.50
CA PRO A 165 10.76 -0.72 -12.02
C PRO A 165 11.11 0.10 -13.27
N THR A 166 10.33 -0.07 -14.33
CA THR A 166 10.43 0.73 -15.56
C THR A 166 9.58 1.99 -15.50
N HIS A 167 8.60 2.01 -14.60
CA HIS A 167 7.68 3.13 -14.35
C HIS A 167 7.56 3.36 -12.85
N GLY A 168 7.43 4.62 -12.43
CA GLY A 168 7.39 4.98 -11.02
C GLY A 168 6.25 5.90 -10.65
N VAL A 169 5.62 5.62 -9.51
CA VAL A 169 4.60 6.45 -8.87
C VAL A 169 4.95 6.68 -7.41
N VAL A 170 5.08 7.93 -6.99
CA VAL A 170 5.02 8.31 -5.58
C VAL A 170 3.67 8.97 -5.34
N THR A 171 2.81 8.36 -4.54
CA THR A 171 1.43 8.83 -4.35
C THR A 171 1.38 10.17 -3.63
N ASN A 172 2.10 10.30 -2.55
CA ASN A 172 2.28 11.51 -1.74
C ASN A 172 3.38 11.30 -0.69
N ILE A 173 3.83 12.40 -0.07
CA ILE A 173 4.75 12.39 1.05
C ILE A 173 4.10 13.10 2.23
N GLY A 174 4.04 12.43 3.37
CA GLY A 174 3.46 12.93 4.61
C GLY A 174 4.12 12.33 5.83
N ASN A 175 3.77 12.79 7.01
CA ASN A 175 4.30 12.31 8.28
C ASN A 175 3.76 10.91 8.59
N ALA A 176 4.62 9.91 8.50
CA ALA A 176 4.34 8.53 8.88
C ALA A 176 5.66 7.84 9.27
N HIS A 177 5.60 6.82 10.14
CA HIS A 177 6.75 6.04 10.59
C HIS A 177 7.90 6.92 11.12
N LEU A 178 7.56 8.01 11.83
CA LEU A 178 8.53 9.02 12.30
C LEU A 178 9.61 8.40 13.19
N GLU A 179 9.29 7.37 13.94
CA GLU A 179 10.25 6.62 14.76
C GLU A 179 11.37 6.00 13.91
N GLY A 180 11.03 5.39 12.77
CA GLY A 180 12.00 4.74 11.89
C GLY A 180 12.76 5.71 10.98
N PHE A 181 12.08 6.72 10.47
CA PHE A 181 12.71 7.71 9.57
C PHE A 181 13.42 8.85 10.29
N LYS A 182 13.02 9.18 11.52
CA LYS A 182 13.56 10.25 12.38
C LYS A 182 13.36 11.68 11.89
N SER A 183 13.22 11.94 10.60
CA SER A 183 12.94 13.26 10.03
C SER A 183 12.08 13.17 8.76
N TYR A 184 11.42 14.29 8.42
CA TYR A 184 10.64 14.42 7.19
C TYR A 184 11.53 14.31 5.94
N GLU A 185 12.73 14.87 5.98
CA GLU A 185 13.71 14.82 4.89
C GLU A 185 14.09 13.36 4.56
N ASN A 186 14.27 12.52 5.59
CA ASN A 186 14.55 11.11 5.41
C ASN A 186 13.37 10.35 4.78
N ILE A 187 12.12 10.74 5.08
CA ILE A 187 10.93 10.21 4.41
C ILE A 187 10.96 10.57 2.92
N VAL A 188 11.24 11.83 2.61
CA VAL A 188 11.38 12.32 1.22
C VAL A 188 12.43 11.50 0.49
N GLU A 189 13.68 11.50 0.96
CA GLU A 189 14.80 10.82 0.30
C GLU A 189 14.54 9.32 0.11
N THR A 190 13.99 8.65 1.12
CA THR A 190 13.68 7.23 1.01
C THR A 190 12.67 6.95 -0.12
N LYS A 191 11.60 7.75 -0.21
CA LYS A 191 10.58 7.55 -1.25
C LYS A 191 11.08 7.95 -2.64
N MET A 192 11.95 8.94 -2.71
CA MET A 192 12.60 9.34 -3.96
C MET A 192 13.56 8.28 -4.50
N GLY A 193 13.97 7.30 -3.71
CA GLY A 193 14.70 6.12 -4.21
C GLY A 193 13.99 5.40 -5.37
N LEU A 194 12.64 5.46 -5.43
CA LEU A 194 11.90 4.95 -6.59
C LEU A 194 12.12 5.83 -7.84
N TYR A 195 12.10 7.17 -7.68
CA TYR A 195 12.39 8.04 -8.81
C TYR A 195 13.82 7.85 -9.31
N ASP A 196 14.79 7.75 -8.41
CA ASP A 196 16.19 7.52 -8.77
C ASP A 196 16.37 6.23 -9.57
N ALA A 197 15.73 5.14 -9.15
CA ALA A 197 15.79 3.86 -9.85
C ALA A 197 15.21 3.95 -11.27
N VAL A 198 14.03 4.57 -11.42
CA VAL A 198 13.37 4.73 -12.73
C VAL A 198 14.15 5.69 -13.64
N ILE A 199 14.72 6.77 -13.08
CA ILE A 199 15.54 7.73 -13.81
C ILE A 199 16.85 7.10 -14.30
N HIS A 200 17.45 6.23 -13.48
CA HIS A 200 18.67 5.51 -13.86
C HIS A 200 18.50 4.76 -15.19
N ASP A 201 17.37 4.12 -15.40
CA ASP A 201 17.08 3.32 -16.60
C ASP A 201 16.28 4.10 -17.67
N SER A 202 16.18 5.44 -17.53
CA SER A 202 15.44 6.33 -18.44
C SER A 202 14.00 5.91 -18.65
N GLY A 203 13.33 5.53 -17.56
CA GLY A 203 11.93 5.08 -17.54
C GLY A 203 10.92 6.21 -17.55
N VAL A 204 9.71 5.97 -17.02
CA VAL A 204 8.61 6.91 -16.97
C VAL A 204 8.17 7.18 -15.54
N LEU A 205 8.06 8.47 -15.16
CA LEU A 205 7.51 8.90 -13.89
C LEU A 205 6.08 9.41 -14.07
N PHE A 206 5.13 8.90 -13.30
CA PHE A 206 3.79 9.47 -13.17
C PHE A 206 3.75 10.37 -11.94
N VAL A 207 3.55 11.66 -12.14
CA VAL A 207 3.70 12.69 -11.11
C VAL A 207 2.41 13.46 -10.93
N ASN A 208 1.92 13.58 -9.69
CA ASN A 208 0.83 14.49 -9.37
C ASN A 208 1.31 15.94 -9.58
N GLY A 209 0.79 16.59 -10.62
CA GLY A 209 1.21 17.94 -10.97
C GLY A 209 0.76 19.03 -9.99
N LYS A 210 -0.18 18.71 -9.07
CA LYS A 210 -0.59 19.61 -7.97
C LYS A 210 0.36 19.52 -6.77
N ASP A 211 1.12 18.44 -6.65
CA ASP A 211 2.11 18.26 -5.57
C ASP A 211 3.44 18.90 -5.98
N LEU A 212 3.65 20.15 -5.54
CA LEU A 212 4.85 20.92 -5.88
C LEU A 212 6.15 20.24 -5.43
N LEU A 213 6.12 19.46 -4.34
CA LEU A 213 7.30 18.72 -3.88
C LEU A 213 7.64 17.61 -4.87
N LEU A 214 6.67 16.77 -5.24
CA LEU A 214 6.90 15.69 -6.19
C LEU A 214 7.35 16.21 -7.56
N VAL A 215 6.76 17.30 -8.04
CA VAL A 215 7.16 17.96 -9.29
C VAL A 215 8.61 18.47 -9.22
N LYS A 216 8.98 19.13 -8.12
CA LYS A 216 10.34 19.63 -7.90
C LYS A 216 11.34 18.48 -7.87
N GLU A 217 11.06 17.45 -7.06
CA GLU A 217 11.96 16.30 -6.89
C GLU A 217 12.18 15.55 -8.22
N ALA A 218 11.11 15.29 -8.98
CA ALA A 218 11.23 14.64 -10.28
C ALA A 218 12.14 15.44 -11.25
N LYS A 219 11.89 16.73 -11.40
CA LYS A 219 12.68 17.61 -12.29
C LYS A 219 14.14 17.70 -11.85
N THR A 220 14.38 17.98 -10.57
CA THR A 220 15.75 18.14 -10.03
C THR A 220 16.58 16.86 -10.21
N ARG A 221 15.99 15.69 -9.97
CA ARG A 221 16.69 14.40 -10.10
C ARG A 221 17.01 14.06 -11.56
N ILE A 222 16.10 14.33 -12.50
CA ILE A 222 16.35 14.17 -13.93
C ILE A 222 17.48 15.09 -14.38
N GLU A 223 17.47 16.38 -14.01
CA GLU A 223 18.54 17.33 -14.31
C GLU A 223 19.88 16.88 -13.72
N THR A 224 19.87 16.37 -12.49
CA THR A 224 21.08 15.87 -11.84
C THR A 224 21.63 14.63 -12.54
N SER A 225 20.77 13.69 -12.94
CA SER A 225 21.15 12.52 -13.74
C SER A 225 21.75 12.95 -15.08
N PHE A 226 21.10 13.88 -15.79
CA PHE A 226 21.62 14.40 -17.06
C PHE A 226 23.00 15.05 -16.90
N LYS A 227 23.23 15.85 -15.86
CA LYS A 227 24.54 16.45 -15.57
C LYS A 227 25.64 15.42 -15.32
N LYS A 228 25.28 14.25 -14.74
CA LYS A 228 26.25 13.17 -14.42
C LYS A 228 26.57 12.31 -15.64
N THR A 229 25.58 11.99 -16.47
CA THR A 229 25.69 10.98 -17.53
C THR A 229 25.81 11.59 -18.93
N GLY A 230 25.48 12.87 -19.08
CA GLY A 230 25.41 13.56 -20.37
C GLY A 230 24.15 13.22 -21.19
N HIS A 231 23.33 12.28 -20.75
CA HIS A 231 22.06 11.90 -21.38
C HIS A 231 21.08 11.38 -20.32
N ASN A 232 19.82 11.67 -20.53
CA ASN A 232 18.71 11.07 -19.78
C ASN A 232 17.43 11.24 -20.58
N ASN A 233 16.71 10.15 -20.85
CA ASN A 233 15.49 10.12 -21.63
C ASN A 233 14.25 9.85 -20.75
N THR A 234 14.35 10.02 -19.43
CA THR A 234 13.21 9.84 -18.53
C THR A 234 12.07 10.77 -18.92
N GLN A 235 10.88 10.19 -19.06
CA GLN A 235 9.66 10.92 -19.32
C GLN A 235 8.93 11.22 -18.02
N ILE A 236 8.33 12.41 -17.92
CA ILE A 236 7.37 12.72 -16.84
C ILE A 236 5.97 12.78 -17.46
N GLN A 237 5.08 11.96 -16.95
CA GLN A 237 3.66 11.99 -17.25
C GLN A 237 2.94 12.64 -16.05
N PHE A 238 2.50 13.87 -16.23
CA PHE A 238 1.74 14.56 -15.18
C PHE A 238 0.27 14.13 -15.18
N TYR A 239 -0.36 14.17 -13.99
CA TYR A 239 -1.80 14.06 -13.80
C TYR A 239 -2.27 15.08 -12.76
N GLY A 240 -3.57 15.36 -12.71
CA GLY A 240 -4.16 16.26 -11.73
C GLY A 240 -4.05 17.76 -12.08
N VAL A 241 -3.52 18.12 -13.24
CA VAL A 241 -3.37 19.51 -13.72
C VAL A 241 -4.24 19.80 -14.94
N ASP A 242 -4.63 21.08 -15.13
CA ASP A 242 -5.57 21.51 -16.17
C ASP A 242 -4.89 21.75 -17.53
N GLN A 243 -3.88 20.95 -17.90
CA GLN A 243 -3.16 21.12 -19.16
C GLN A 243 -3.27 19.85 -20.00
N ASP A 244 -3.78 19.97 -21.21
CA ASP A 244 -3.77 18.87 -22.19
C ASP A 244 -2.31 18.51 -22.58
N PRO A 245 -1.93 17.22 -22.64
CA PRO A 245 -2.78 16.01 -22.64
C PRO A 245 -3.01 15.38 -21.26
N PHE A 246 -2.86 16.11 -20.18
CA PHE A 246 -2.88 15.56 -18.83
C PHE A 246 -4.29 15.18 -18.37
N ILE A 247 -4.36 14.16 -17.51
CA ILE A 247 -5.60 13.74 -16.87
C ILE A 247 -5.90 14.68 -15.73
N ASN A 248 -7.03 15.36 -15.81
CA ASN A 248 -7.58 16.17 -14.74
C ASN A 248 -8.98 15.70 -14.33
N GLY A 249 -9.41 16.07 -13.15
CA GLY A 249 -10.75 15.81 -12.64
C GLY A 249 -11.01 16.56 -11.35
N SER A 250 -12.27 16.57 -10.95
CA SER A 250 -12.72 17.22 -9.72
C SER A 250 -13.77 16.39 -9.00
N VAL A 251 -13.85 16.55 -7.69
CA VAL A 251 -14.95 16.00 -6.88
C VAL A 251 -16.16 16.92 -7.04
N THR A 252 -17.30 16.37 -7.43
CA THR A 252 -18.55 17.11 -7.58
C THR A 252 -19.55 16.83 -6.45
N ALA A 253 -19.45 15.67 -5.79
CA ALA A 253 -20.24 15.34 -4.60
C ALA A 253 -19.57 14.25 -3.76
N ILE A 254 -19.92 14.20 -2.46
CA ILE A 254 -19.49 13.16 -1.51
C ILE A 254 -20.72 12.73 -0.69
N ASP A 255 -21.29 11.52 -1.00
CA ASP A 255 -22.49 11.04 -0.28
C ASP A 255 -22.66 9.50 -0.33
N PRO A 256 -22.12 8.72 0.57
CA PRO A 256 -20.79 8.82 1.14
C PRO A 256 -19.69 8.57 0.11
N TYR A 257 -20.07 8.08 -1.08
CA TYR A 257 -19.20 7.82 -2.21
C TYR A 257 -18.90 9.08 -3.02
N LEU A 258 -17.71 9.12 -3.61
CA LEU A 258 -17.33 10.20 -4.50
C LEU A 258 -18.14 10.16 -5.80
N THR A 259 -18.66 11.31 -6.18
CA THR A 259 -19.01 11.61 -7.57
C THR A 259 -17.96 12.55 -8.10
N ILE A 260 -17.36 12.19 -9.21
CA ILE A 260 -16.25 12.92 -9.80
C ILE A 260 -16.54 13.29 -11.26
N GLN A 261 -15.94 14.39 -11.72
CA GLN A 261 -15.86 14.77 -13.12
C GLN A 261 -14.51 14.30 -13.67
N ILE A 262 -14.51 13.49 -14.71
CA ILE A 262 -13.31 13.03 -15.44
C ILE A 262 -13.66 12.79 -16.91
N PHE A 263 -12.79 13.10 -17.87
CA PHE A 263 -13.01 12.95 -19.32
C PHE A 263 -14.34 13.56 -19.80
N ASP A 264 -14.68 14.73 -19.29
CA ASP A 264 -15.95 15.43 -19.55
C ASP A 264 -17.22 14.65 -19.15
N GLN A 265 -17.07 13.62 -18.30
CA GLN A 265 -18.18 12.83 -17.79
C GLN A 265 -18.22 12.86 -16.25
N GLN A 266 -19.42 12.96 -15.71
CA GLN A 266 -19.66 12.80 -14.29
C GLN A 266 -19.89 11.31 -13.98
N ILE A 267 -19.10 10.74 -13.09
CA ILE A 267 -19.20 9.34 -12.71
C ILE A 267 -19.36 9.17 -11.20
N LYS A 268 -20.19 8.23 -10.79
CA LYS A 268 -20.28 7.75 -9.42
C LYS A 268 -19.27 6.64 -9.18
N THR A 269 -18.48 6.74 -8.12
CA THR A 269 -17.56 5.70 -7.68
C THR A 269 -18.13 4.91 -6.50
N GLN A 270 -17.42 3.87 -6.06
CA GLN A 270 -17.71 3.16 -4.81
C GLN A 270 -16.61 3.44 -3.75
N ILE A 271 -15.91 4.54 -3.91
CA ILE A 271 -14.82 5.00 -3.04
C ILE A 271 -15.32 6.21 -2.26
N THR A 272 -15.00 6.31 -0.98
CA THR A 272 -15.19 7.53 -0.17
C THR A 272 -13.85 8.24 0.04
N GLY A 273 -13.89 9.52 0.38
CA GLY A 273 -12.71 10.33 0.66
C GLY A 273 -12.20 11.11 -0.55
N ALA A 274 -12.35 12.45 -0.53
CA ALA A 274 -11.91 13.35 -1.61
C ALA A 274 -10.42 13.17 -1.98
N TYR A 275 -9.59 12.79 -1.02
CA TYR A 275 -8.17 12.48 -1.23
C TYR A 275 -7.93 11.28 -2.17
N ASN A 276 -8.94 10.46 -2.43
CA ASN A 276 -8.85 9.37 -3.40
C ASN A 276 -8.98 9.83 -4.85
N LEU A 277 -9.36 11.10 -5.10
CA LEU A 277 -9.35 11.65 -6.45
C LEU A 277 -7.97 11.53 -7.09
N ASP A 278 -6.92 11.88 -6.37
CA ASP A 278 -5.55 11.80 -6.89
C ASP A 278 -5.13 10.35 -7.22
N ASN A 279 -5.58 9.38 -6.42
CA ASN A 279 -5.34 7.95 -6.68
C ASN A 279 -6.08 7.50 -7.96
N ILE A 280 -7.30 7.98 -8.17
CA ILE A 280 -8.11 7.72 -9.38
C ILE A 280 -7.46 8.35 -10.61
N LEU A 281 -7.05 9.61 -10.53
CA LEU A 281 -6.41 10.32 -11.64
C LEU A 281 -5.06 9.70 -12.03
N CYS A 282 -4.29 9.23 -11.05
CA CYS A 282 -3.08 8.46 -11.28
C CYS A 282 -3.38 7.19 -12.08
N ALA A 283 -4.36 6.40 -11.67
CA ALA A 283 -4.74 5.18 -12.36
C ALA A 283 -5.27 5.46 -13.78
N ALA A 284 -6.05 6.52 -13.96
CA ALA A 284 -6.54 6.94 -15.26
C ALA A 284 -5.41 7.38 -16.20
N SER A 285 -4.42 8.13 -15.68
CA SER A 285 -3.24 8.54 -16.42
C SER A 285 -2.43 7.35 -16.92
N ILE A 286 -2.19 6.38 -16.04
CA ILE A 286 -1.48 5.14 -16.39
C ILE A 286 -2.30 4.34 -17.42
N GLY A 287 -3.60 4.24 -17.25
CA GLY A 287 -4.48 3.57 -18.21
C GLY A 287 -4.36 4.16 -19.61
N ARG A 288 -4.48 5.48 -19.75
CA ARG A 288 -4.29 6.17 -21.05
C ARG A 288 -2.90 5.96 -21.63
N PHE A 289 -1.86 6.07 -20.80
CA PHE A 289 -0.47 5.84 -21.23
C PHE A 289 -0.29 4.46 -21.86
N PHE A 290 -0.89 3.43 -21.29
CA PHE A 290 -0.88 2.07 -21.83
C PHE A 290 -1.99 1.81 -22.87
N GLY A 291 -2.73 2.85 -23.30
CA GLY A 291 -3.73 2.76 -24.35
C GLY A 291 -5.00 2.00 -23.97
N VAL A 292 -5.40 2.04 -22.69
CA VAL A 292 -6.76 1.70 -22.24
C VAL A 292 -7.67 2.85 -22.64
N SER A 293 -8.82 2.58 -23.23
CA SER A 293 -9.76 3.61 -23.67
C SER A 293 -10.43 4.31 -22.48
N ASP A 294 -10.85 5.56 -22.65
CA ASP A 294 -11.51 6.33 -21.59
C ASP A 294 -12.77 5.64 -21.08
N ALA A 295 -13.54 4.99 -21.95
CA ALA A 295 -14.72 4.23 -21.58
C ALA A 295 -14.37 3.05 -20.66
N GLN A 296 -13.31 2.30 -20.97
CA GLN A 296 -12.83 1.20 -20.14
C GLN A 296 -12.25 1.71 -18.79
N ILE A 297 -11.55 2.84 -18.80
CA ILE A 297 -11.05 3.47 -17.57
C ILE A 297 -12.22 3.85 -16.65
N ILE A 298 -13.27 4.48 -17.19
CA ILE A 298 -14.47 4.85 -16.45
C ILE A 298 -15.14 3.61 -15.86
N GLU A 299 -15.36 2.56 -16.66
CA GLU A 299 -15.96 1.31 -16.20
C GLU A 299 -15.17 0.67 -15.07
N ALA A 300 -13.84 0.64 -15.20
CA ALA A 300 -12.94 0.12 -14.15
C ALA A 300 -13.07 0.90 -12.84
N ILE A 301 -13.08 2.25 -12.90
CA ILE A 301 -13.21 3.12 -11.73
C ILE A 301 -14.58 2.95 -11.06
N GLN A 302 -15.67 2.91 -11.83
CA GLN A 302 -17.03 2.75 -11.31
C GLN A 302 -17.26 1.37 -10.68
N SER A 303 -16.63 0.33 -11.23
CA SER A 303 -16.76 -1.05 -10.72
C SER A 303 -15.76 -1.38 -9.59
N TYR A 304 -14.83 -0.50 -9.26
CA TYR A 304 -13.91 -0.72 -8.16
C TYR A 304 -14.56 -0.42 -6.82
N ALA A 305 -14.66 -1.43 -5.96
CA ALA A 305 -15.12 -1.32 -4.58
C ALA A 305 -14.00 -1.77 -3.62
N PRO A 306 -13.56 -0.91 -2.68
CA PRO A 306 -12.58 -1.31 -1.66
C PRO A 306 -13.12 -2.45 -0.80
N ASN A 307 -12.29 -3.46 -0.54
CA ASN A 307 -12.64 -4.61 0.31
C ASN A 307 -11.64 -4.88 1.43
N ASN A 308 -10.69 -3.95 1.64
CA ASN A 308 -9.51 -4.12 2.47
C ASN A 308 -9.49 -3.21 3.70
N GLN A 309 -10.66 -2.77 4.19
CA GLN A 309 -10.81 -1.88 5.35
C GLN A 309 -10.12 -0.51 5.17
N ARG A 310 -10.03 -0.05 3.91
CA ARG A 310 -9.51 1.26 3.53
C ARG A 310 -10.62 2.06 2.86
N SER A 311 -11.13 3.05 3.57
CA SER A 311 -12.26 3.88 3.09
C SER A 311 -13.45 3.05 2.57
N GLN A 312 -13.72 1.90 3.20
CA GLN A 312 -14.80 0.99 2.83
C GLN A 312 -16.11 1.39 3.51
N VAL A 313 -17.19 1.49 2.76
CA VAL A 313 -18.52 1.74 3.32
C VAL A 313 -19.25 0.43 3.59
N LYS A 314 -19.76 0.27 4.81
CA LYS A 314 -20.54 -0.89 5.27
C LYS A 314 -21.81 -0.44 5.96
N MET A 315 -22.83 -1.28 5.95
CA MET A 315 -24.06 -1.05 6.75
C MET A 315 -24.02 -1.90 8.02
N LEU A 316 -24.35 -1.28 9.16
CA LEU A 316 -24.56 -1.96 10.44
C LEU A 316 -25.95 -1.58 10.96
N GLY A 317 -26.94 -2.44 10.74
CA GLY A 317 -28.33 -2.09 10.92
C GLY A 317 -28.71 -0.89 10.04
N ASN A 318 -29.17 0.19 10.64
CA ASN A 318 -29.52 1.44 9.94
C ASN A 318 -28.35 2.46 9.91
N ASN A 319 -27.17 2.07 10.40
CA ASN A 319 -26.00 2.97 10.45
C ASN A 319 -25.09 2.74 9.25
N THR A 320 -24.49 3.82 8.75
CA THR A 320 -23.45 3.77 7.71
C THR A 320 -22.10 3.82 8.37
N ILE A 321 -21.28 2.79 8.18
CA ILE A 321 -19.91 2.70 8.71
C ILE A 321 -18.91 3.01 7.59
N ILE A 322 -18.06 4.00 7.81
CA ILE A 322 -16.87 4.23 6.98
C ILE A 322 -15.70 3.53 7.66
N ALA A 323 -15.40 2.33 7.20
CA ALA A 323 -14.35 1.46 7.73
C ALA A 323 -13.00 1.82 7.11
N ASP A 324 -12.14 2.48 7.86
CA ASP A 324 -10.79 2.91 7.45
C ASP A 324 -9.75 2.56 8.53
N TYR A 325 -9.84 1.34 9.05
CA TYR A 325 -9.04 0.87 10.19
C TYR A 325 -7.95 -0.16 9.83
N TYR A 326 -7.52 -0.17 8.57
CA TYR A 326 -6.35 -0.96 8.20
C TYR A 326 -5.06 -0.41 8.80
N ASN A 327 -4.85 0.90 8.76
CA ASN A 327 -3.75 1.62 9.42
C ASN A 327 -4.08 3.12 9.56
N ALA A 328 -3.38 3.78 10.49
CA ALA A 328 -3.52 5.22 10.71
C ALA A 328 -2.16 5.88 10.96
N ASN A 329 -2.02 7.09 10.44
CA ASN A 329 -0.95 8.04 10.74
C ASN A 329 -1.53 9.46 10.80
N PRO A 330 -0.81 10.47 11.31
CA PRO A 330 -1.34 11.82 11.48
C PRO A 330 -1.96 12.41 10.20
N THR A 331 -1.27 12.27 9.07
CA THR A 331 -1.73 12.79 7.78
C THR A 331 -3.03 12.11 7.33
N SER A 332 -3.11 10.79 7.43
CA SER A 332 -4.30 10.04 7.00
C SER A 332 -5.47 10.20 7.98
N MET A 333 -5.20 10.35 9.27
CA MET A 333 -6.24 10.59 10.29
C MET A 333 -6.90 11.95 10.06
N LYS A 334 -6.10 13.00 9.91
CA LYS A 334 -6.58 14.35 9.59
C LYS A 334 -7.43 14.36 8.32
N ALA A 335 -6.91 13.81 7.22
CA ALA A 335 -7.60 13.77 5.94
C ALA A 335 -8.95 13.01 6.03
N ALA A 336 -9.01 11.91 6.80
CA ALA A 336 -10.24 11.16 7.00
C ALA A 336 -11.29 11.96 7.79
N ILE A 337 -10.90 12.67 8.85
CA ILE A 337 -11.79 13.51 9.65
C ILE A 337 -12.31 14.66 8.79
N GLU A 338 -11.44 15.42 8.12
CA GLU A 338 -11.84 16.54 7.26
C GLU A 338 -12.82 16.09 6.17
N ASN A 339 -12.52 14.97 5.51
CA ASN A 339 -13.43 14.41 4.51
C ASN A 339 -14.77 13.96 5.13
N PHE A 340 -14.73 13.35 6.32
CA PHE A 340 -15.92 12.90 7.01
C PHE A 340 -16.86 14.07 7.33
N MET A 341 -16.29 15.23 7.64
CA MET A 341 -17.08 16.45 7.87
C MET A 341 -17.76 16.99 6.60
N MET A 342 -17.22 16.68 5.40
CA MET A 342 -17.84 17.07 4.12
C MET A 342 -19.02 16.18 3.70
N ILE A 343 -19.15 14.98 4.26
CA ILE A 343 -20.26 14.07 3.94
C ILE A 343 -21.58 14.69 4.42
N ASN A 344 -22.60 14.66 3.57
CA ASN A 344 -23.93 15.15 3.93
C ASN A 344 -24.67 14.11 4.80
N ALA A 345 -24.45 14.16 6.11
CA ALA A 345 -25.11 13.29 7.09
C ALA A 345 -25.49 14.11 8.32
N SER A 346 -26.71 13.88 8.83
CA SER A 346 -27.24 14.62 9.96
C SER A 346 -26.59 14.29 11.30
N GLU A 347 -26.21 13.03 11.47
CA GLU A 347 -25.62 12.55 12.73
C GLU A 347 -24.31 11.82 12.46
N LYS A 348 -23.21 12.46 12.81
CA LYS A 348 -21.85 11.98 12.60
C LYS A 348 -21.21 11.61 13.92
N VAL A 349 -20.53 10.46 13.92
CA VAL A 349 -19.74 9.98 15.07
C VAL A 349 -18.41 9.46 14.56
N ALA A 350 -17.32 9.69 15.28
CA ALA A 350 -16.03 9.08 14.99
C ALA A 350 -15.61 8.11 16.09
N VAL A 351 -15.03 7.00 15.71
CA VAL A 351 -14.32 6.06 16.58
C VAL A 351 -12.87 5.99 16.09
N LEU A 352 -11.98 6.63 16.83
CA LEU A 352 -10.59 6.84 16.44
C LEU A 352 -9.66 6.05 17.35
N GLY A 353 -8.89 5.13 16.77
CA GLY A 353 -7.89 4.35 17.48
C GLY A 353 -6.50 4.97 17.40
N ASP A 354 -5.63 4.59 18.33
CA ASP A 354 -4.24 5.05 18.40
C ASP A 354 -3.53 4.98 17.05
N MET A 355 -2.60 5.92 16.85
CA MET A 355 -1.64 5.95 15.75
C MET A 355 -0.29 5.47 16.27
N PHE A 356 0.22 4.36 15.70
CA PHE A 356 1.49 3.77 16.11
C PHE A 356 2.69 4.29 15.29
N GLU A 357 3.90 3.90 15.70
CA GLU A 357 5.17 4.21 15.02
C GLU A 357 5.49 5.72 14.95
N LEU A 358 5.04 6.47 15.95
CA LEU A 358 5.27 7.90 16.06
C LEU A 358 6.44 8.24 16.99
N GLY A 359 6.91 7.30 17.83
CA GLY A 359 7.97 7.54 18.80
C GLY A 359 7.66 8.73 19.71
N ASP A 360 8.63 9.62 19.90
CA ASP A 360 8.52 10.80 20.78
C ASP A 360 7.44 11.81 20.33
N PHE A 361 7.00 11.75 19.06
CA PHE A 361 5.95 12.63 18.53
C PHE A 361 4.53 12.16 18.87
N SER A 362 4.39 10.99 19.50
CA SER A 362 3.08 10.36 19.70
C SER A 362 2.10 11.25 20.46
N SER A 363 2.50 11.83 21.58
CA SER A 363 1.63 12.68 22.41
C SER A 363 1.10 13.88 21.62
N ASP A 364 1.99 14.62 20.97
CA ASP A 364 1.66 15.85 20.24
C ASP A 364 0.72 15.56 19.03
N GLU A 365 0.98 14.47 18.32
CA GLU A 365 0.17 14.11 17.15
C GLU A 365 -1.23 13.62 17.56
N HIS A 366 -1.36 12.86 18.65
CA HIS A 366 -2.66 12.47 19.18
C HIS A 366 -3.45 13.69 19.70
N GLU A 367 -2.77 14.63 20.39
CA GLU A 367 -3.41 15.87 20.86
C GLU A 367 -3.94 16.72 19.70
N LYS A 368 -3.19 16.84 18.60
CA LYS A 368 -3.66 17.54 17.39
C LYS A 368 -4.96 16.93 16.83
N ILE A 369 -5.09 15.60 16.87
CA ILE A 369 -6.32 14.93 16.42
C ILE A 369 -7.48 15.21 17.36
N VAL A 370 -7.27 15.17 18.67
CA VAL A 370 -8.30 15.53 19.66
C VAL A 370 -8.78 16.97 19.44
N ASN A 371 -7.85 17.91 19.28
CA ASN A 371 -8.16 19.31 19.04
C ASN A 371 -8.92 19.51 17.72
N LEU A 372 -8.54 18.81 16.65
CA LEU A 372 -9.27 18.85 15.37
C LEU A 372 -10.71 18.36 15.50
N CYS A 373 -10.97 17.27 16.24
CA CYS A 373 -12.31 16.78 16.48
C CYS A 373 -13.15 17.80 17.30
N ASN A 374 -12.53 18.45 18.29
CA ASN A 374 -13.17 19.50 19.08
C ASN A 374 -13.53 20.74 18.24
N GLU A 375 -12.62 21.18 17.35
CA GLU A 375 -12.88 22.30 16.44
C GLU A 375 -14.09 22.03 15.51
N PHE A 376 -14.24 20.79 15.07
CA PHE A 376 -15.39 20.37 14.27
C PHE A 376 -16.66 20.06 15.08
N HIS A 377 -16.60 20.12 16.41
CA HIS A 377 -17.67 19.66 17.29
C HIS A 377 -18.16 18.24 16.98
N LEU A 378 -17.21 17.37 16.59
CA LEU A 378 -17.48 15.99 16.19
C LEU A 378 -17.55 15.09 17.42
N GLU A 379 -18.71 14.43 17.64
CA GLU A 379 -18.82 13.37 18.65
C GLU A 379 -17.80 12.29 18.36
N THR A 380 -16.81 12.11 19.25
CA THR A 380 -15.66 11.22 18.98
C THR A 380 -15.34 10.34 20.18
N TYR A 381 -15.12 9.06 19.91
CA TYR A 381 -14.65 8.06 20.87
C TYR A 381 -13.22 7.70 20.54
N PHE A 382 -12.30 7.90 21.48
CA PHE A 382 -10.86 7.67 21.33
C PHE A 382 -10.47 6.36 21.99
N ILE A 383 -9.79 5.49 21.25
CA ILE A 383 -9.49 4.11 21.65
C ILE A 383 -7.99 3.87 21.63
N GLY A 384 -7.43 3.48 22.76
CA GLY A 384 -6.02 3.12 22.91
C GLY A 384 -5.35 3.88 24.05
N THR A 385 -4.13 3.44 24.38
CA THR A 385 -3.37 3.96 25.52
C THR A 385 -2.84 5.37 25.26
N HIS A 386 -2.43 5.68 24.03
CA HIS A 386 -1.92 7.01 23.69
C HIS A 386 -3.00 8.08 23.80
N PHE A 387 -4.18 7.84 23.23
CA PHE A 387 -5.31 8.75 23.42
C PHE A 387 -5.76 8.84 24.88
N SER A 388 -5.78 7.72 25.60
CA SER A 388 -6.23 7.70 27.00
C SER A 388 -5.35 8.51 27.94
N HIS A 389 -4.07 8.70 27.60
CA HIS A 389 -3.16 9.56 28.37
C HIS A 389 -3.47 11.05 28.21
N LEU A 390 -4.20 11.46 27.16
CA LEU A 390 -4.62 12.85 26.91
C LEU A 390 -5.95 13.20 27.59
N LYS A 391 -6.45 12.34 28.45
CA LYS A 391 -7.76 12.39 29.08
C LYS A 391 -7.94 13.68 29.89
N ASN A 392 -8.75 14.60 29.37
CA ASN A 392 -9.12 15.82 30.06
C ASN A 392 -10.43 15.71 30.82
N ASP A 393 -11.37 14.93 30.33
CA ASP A 393 -12.62 14.60 31.00
C ASP A 393 -13.27 13.45 30.23
N THR A 394 -13.40 12.37 30.82
CA THR A 394 -14.28 11.41 30.98
C THR A 394 -14.84 10.33 30.10
N THR A 395 -15.80 10.53 29.31
CA THR A 395 -16.69 9.50 28.77
C THR A 395 -16.29 8.97 27.40
N HIS A 396 -15.33 9.62 26.75
CA HIS A 396 -15.01 9.36 25.35
C HIS A 396 -13.62 8.73 25.10
N PHE A 397 -12.87 8.46 26.18
CA PHE A 397 -11.53 7.87 26.08
C PHE A 397 -11.49 6.46 26.69
N PHE A 398 -11.07 5.49 25.92
CA PHE A 398 -11.04 4.09 26.30
C PHE A 398 -9.63 3.52 26.06
N GLU A 399 -9.05 2.80 27.02
CA GLU A 399 -7.71 2.25 26.93
C GLU A 399 -7.57 1.11 25.92
N SER A 400 -8.68 0.45 25.56
CA SER A 400 -8.68 -0.65 24.60
C SER A 400 -10.02 -0.78 23.87
N VAL A 401 -10.01 -1.46 22.73
CA VAL A 401 -11.22 -1.79 21.99
C VAL A 401 -12.18 -2.66 22.81
N ASP A 402 -11.66 -3.57 23.64
CA ASP A 402 -12.49 -4.46 24.45
C ASP A 402 -13.27 -3.66 25.53
N LYS A 403 -12.65 -2.62 26.14
CA LYS A 403 -13.32 -1.70 27.05
C LYS A 403 -14.42 -0.87 26.35
N PHE A 404 -14.17 -0.44 25.12
CA PHE A 404 -15.15 0.31 24.34
C PHE A 404 -16.27 -0.57 23.81
N LYS A 405 -16.01 -1.83 23.43
CA LYS A 405 -16.99 -2.74 22.85
C LYS A 405 -18.22 -2.91 23.75
N SER A 406 -18.03 -3.05 25.06
CA SER A 406 -19.12 -3.18 26.03
C SER A 406 -20.02 -1.92 26.10
N VAL A 407 -19.46 -0.75 25.82
CA VAL A 407 -20.20 0.51 25.75
C VAL A 407 -20.87 0.64 24.37
N PHE A 408 -20.14 0.33 23.31
CA PHE A 408 -20.60 0.39 21.92
C PHE A 408 -21.86 -0.46 21.69
N GLU A 409 -21.90 -1.69 22.22
CA GLU A 409 -23.05 -2.59 22.13
C GLU A 409 -24.33 -2.02 22.79
N ASN A 410 -24.19 -1.15 23.79
CA ASN A 410 -25.29 -0.50 24.50
C ASN A 410 -25.69 0.88 23.94
N MET A 411 -24.97 1.41 22.94
CA MET A 411 -25.18 2.75 22.40
C MET A 411 -26.42 2.88 21.51
N HIS A 412 -27.09 1.84 21.14
CA HIS A 412 -28.33 1.84 20.33
C HIS A 412 -28.36 2.87 19.19
N TRP A 413 -27.20 3.06 18.53
CA TRP A 413 -27.07 4.03 17.42
C TRP A 413 -28.05 3.69 16.29
N ASN A 414 -28.73 4.68 15.78
CA ASN A 414 -29.69 4.53 14.69
C ASN A 414 -29.54 5.68 13.70
N LYS A 415 -29.45 5.38 12.44
CA LYS A 415 -29.26 6.33 11.32
C LYS A 415 -28.01 7.22 11.45
N LYS A 416 -26.99 6.76 12.19
CA LYS A 416 -25.73 7.48 12.30
C LYS A 416 -24.78 7.12 11.13
N THR A 417 -23.96 8.10 10.76
CA THR A 417 -22.79 7.85 9.91
C THR A 417 -21.55 7.86 10.82
N ILE A 418 -20.78 6.77 10.77
CA ILE A 418 -19.72 6.48 11.75
C ILE A 418 -18.41 6.30 11.01
N LEU A 419 -17.43 7.16 11.26
CA LEU A 419 -16.06 6.96 10.83
C LEU A 419 -15.33 6.07 11.84
N VAL A 420 -14.74 4.98 11.38
CA VAL A 420 -13.90 4.10 12.22
C VAL A 420 -12.50 4.07 11.64
N LYS A 421 -11.53 4.63 12.36
CA LYS A 421 -10.14 4.70 11.89
C LYS A 421 -9.14 4.54 13.03
N GLY A 422 -8.07 3.78 12.79
CA GLY A 422 -6.98 3.55 13.74
C GLY A 422 -5.88 2.68 13.15
N SER A 423 -4.77 2.57 13.84
CA SER A 423 -3.70 1.63 13.49
C SER A 423 -4.18 0.18 13.65
N ARG A 424 -3.68 -0.71 12.81
CA ARG A 424 -4.07 -2.12 12.78
C ARG A 424 -3.95 -2.83 14.15
N GLY A 425 -2.93 -2.48 14.93
CA GLY A 425 -2.71 -3.08 16.27
C GLY A 425 -3.74 -2.67 17.33
N VAL A 426 -4.64 -1.71 17.06
CA VAL A 426 -5.77 -1.37 17.95
C VAL A 426 -6.90 -2.40 17.82
N HIS A 427 -6.98 -3.11 16.67
CA HIS A 427 -7.98 -4.15 16.39
C HIS A 427 -9.42 -3.65 16.42
N LEU A 428 -9.68 -2.48 15.79
CA LEU A 428 -11.03 -1.89 15.73
C LEU A 428 -12.05 -2.77 15.00
N GLU A 429 -11.64 -3.74 14.19
CA GLU A 429 -12.51 -4.76 13.58
C GLU A 429 -13.34 -5.54 14.60
N LYS A 430 -12.84 -5.73 15.82
CA LYS A 430 -13.54 -6.43 16.91
C LYS A 430 -14.87 -5.77 17.32
N LEU A 431 -15.07 -4.50 16.96
CA LEU A 431 -16.35 -3.80 17.23
C LEU A 431 -17.49 -4.36 16.36
N PHE A 432 -17.17 -5.08 15.30
CA PHE A 432 -18.13 -5.57 14.30
C PHE A 432 -18.19 -7.10 14.22
N GLU A 433 -17.43 -7.78 15.08
CA GLU A 433 -17.44 -9.22 15.30
C GLU A 433 -18.39 -9.56 16.49
#